data_d4639664d09762cc07dd475024d65308
#
_entry.id   d4639664d09762cc07dd475024d65308
#
_cell.length_a   1.000
_cell.length_b   1.000
_cell.length_c   1.000
_cell.angle_alpha   90.00
_cell.angle_beta   90.00
_cell.angle_gamma   90.00
#
_symmetry.space_group_name_H-M   'P 1'
#
loop_
_entity.id
_entity.type
_entity.pdbx_description
1 polymer ?
#
loop_
_entity_poly.entity_id
_entity_poly.type
_entity_poly.pdbx_seq_one_letter_code
_entity_poly.pdbx_strand_id
1 'polypeptide(L)'
;MAGEWWRRLPAAERAEYERSVATPRVNLAAGPELRDAVLAIQRHLEADDCNATESASRRLVALVCRKLGLPPVAVRVAGVRPHDRHGELHGLYTPDGGPGRDLITVWMRTAQRRDVVAAKTFLRTLLHEVCHHLDFFGLDLPHSFHTQGFYRREASLYRALTRGTPLAVAPRGNRATGNAPVAARGEREAAEVREVSAEVERAARKLGVAPRRRDAAGREEPISGIELLTAVAAAITARKRGDQDEPGGDGQ
;
A
#
# COMPACT_ATOMS: atom_id res chain seq x y z
N MET A 1 17.69 -8.66 -18.96
CA MET A 1 18.02 -7.21 -19.06
C MET A 1 16.72 -6.46 -18.87
N ALA A 2 16.53 -5.79 -17.74
CA ALA A 2 15.38 -4.89 -17.55
C ALA A 2 15.57 -3.73 -18.52
N GLY A 3 14.75 -3.70 -19.57
CA GLY A 3 14.87 -2.70 -20.62
C GLY A 3 14.74 -1.29 -20.08
N GLU A 4 15.45 -0.36 -20.66
CA GLU A 4 15.44 1.08 -20.34
C GLU A 4 14.11 1.75 -20.73
N TRP A 5 12.97 1.12 -20.39
CA TRP A 5 11.62 1.54 -20.72
C TRP A 5 11.33 2.98 -20.25
N TRP A 6 11.93 3.37 -19.11
CA TRP A 6 11.78 4.69 -18.52
C TRP A 6 12.32 5.82 -19.40
N ARG A 7 13.26 5.54 -20.33
CA ARG A 7 13.75 6.51 -21.31
C ARG A 7 12.69 6.96 -22.32
N ARG A 8 11.60 6.19 -22.45
CA ARG A 8 10.46 6.51 -23.33
C ARG A 8 9.39 7.34 -22.63
N LEU A 9 9.53 7.58 -21.33
CA LEU A 9 8.61 8.43 -20.58
C LEU A 9 8.67 9.87 -21.07
N PRO A 10 7.58 10.65 -20.93
CA PRO A 10 7.59 12.08 -21.06
C PRO A 10 8.70 12.72 -20.22
N ALA A 11 9.20 13.89 -20.62
CA ALA A 11 10.37 14.50 -19.96
C ALA A 11 10.17 14.72 -18.46
N ALA A 12 8.97 15.16 -18.03
CA ALA A 12 8.65 15.36 -16.62
C ALA A 12 8.68 14.04 -15.81
N GLU A 13 8.07 12.99 -16.35
CA GLU A 13 8.05 11.67 -15.70
C GLU A 13 9.44 11.03 -15.64
N ARG A 14 10.25 11.23 -16.68
CA ARG A 14 11.64 10.77 -16.68
C ARG A 14 12.47 11.49 -15.63
N ALA A 15 12.32 12.81 -15.50
CA ALA A 15 12.99 13.58 -14.45
C ALA A 15 12.56 13.11 -13.05
N GLU A 16 11.27 12.79 -12.85
CA GLU A 16 10.77 12.22 -11.61
C GLU A 16 11.39 10.84 -11.33
N TYR A 17 11.43 9.95 -12.34
CA TYR A 17 12.08 8.65 -12.22
C TYR A 17 13.54 8.79 -11.76
N GLU A 18 14.29 9.71 -12.37
CA GLU A 18 15.70 9.98 -12.04
C GLU A 18 15.84 10.54 -10.62
N ARG A 19 14.96 11.48 -10.20
CA ARG A 19 14.91 11.96 -8.79
C ARG A 19 14.62 10.83 -7.82
N SER A 20 13.68 9.94 -8.14
CA SER A 20 13.37 8.76 -7.32
C SER A 20 14.58 7.86 -7.14
N VAL A 21 15.35 7.60 -8.22
CA VAL A 21 16.59 6.82 -8.17
C VAL A 21 17.66 7.50 -7.30
N ALA A 22 17.79 8.82 -7.44
CA ALA A 22 18.78 9.63 -6.72
C ALA A 22 18.47 9.80 -5.22
N THR A 23 17.25 9.47 -4.77
CA THR A 23 16.83 9.59 -3.37
C THR A 23 16.69 8.21 -2.69
N PRO A 24 17.79 7.52 -2.34
CA PRO A 24 17.75 6.13 -1.92
C PRO A 24 17.53 5.92 -0.41
N ARG A 25 17.43 6.97 0.38
CA ARG A 25 17.40 6.85 1.84
C ARG A 25 16.36 7.76 2.46
N VAL A 26 15.81 7.28 3.58
CA VAL A 26 14.94 8.04 4.48
C VAL A 26 15.61 8.09 5.84
N ASN A 27 15.75 9.28 6.39
CA ASN A 27 16.33 9.45 7.72
C ASN A 27 15.23 9.35 8.77
N LEU A 28 14.96 8.15 9.26
CA LEU A 28 14.02 7.88 10.34
C LEU A 28 14.78 7.62 11.65
N ALA A 29 14.68 8.54 12.60
CA ALA A 29 15.19 8.33 13.95
C ALA A 29 14.25 7.38 14.72
N ALA A 30 14.57 6.08 14.73
CA ALA A 30 13.76 5.06 15.40
C ALA A 30 13.98 5.12 16.92
N GLY A 31 12.98 5.59 17.66
CA GLY A 31 12.92 5.56 19.11
C GLY A 31 12.27 4.29 19.66
N PRO A 32 12.22 4.15 21.03
CA PRO A 32 11.57 3.01 21.67
C PRO A 32 10.12 2.82 21.22
N GLU A 33 9.36 3.92 21.10
CA GLU A 33 7.95 3.87 20.70
C GLU A 33 7.69 3.22 19.34
N LEU A 34 8.60 3.40 18.36
CA LEU A 34 8.50 2.76 17.06
C LEU A 34 8.79 1.26 17.16
N ARG A 35 9.78 0.88 17.97
CA ARG A 35 10.10 -0.54 18.20
C ARG A 35 8.95 -1.26 18.93
N ASP A 36 8.36 -0.61 19.94
CA ASP A 36 7.21 -1.16 20.67
C ASP A 36 6.01 -1.36 19.74
N ALA A 37 5.75 -0.43 18.81
CA ALA A 37 4.70 -0.57 17.82
C ALA A 37 4.96 -1.75 16.85
N VAL A 38 6.21 -1.95 16.42
CA VAL A 38 6.60 -3.10 15.59
C VAL A 38 6.41 -4.41 16.34
N LEU A 39 6.82 -4.49 17.61
CA LEU A 39 6.61 -5.69 18.45
C LEU A 39 5.14 -5.95 18.73
N ALA A 40 4.32 -4.90 18.87
CA ALA A 40 2.88 -5.05 19.00
C ALA A 40 2.26 -5.68 17.75
N ILE A 41 2.62 -5.22 16.55
CA ILE A 41 2.18 -5.84 15.29
C ILE A 41 2.54 -7.32 15.25
N GLN A 42 3.78 -7.68 15.61
CA GLN A 42 4.19 -9.09 15.64
C GLN A 42 3.32 -9.91 16.58
N ARG A 43 3.13 -9.49 17.83
CA ARG A 43 2.32 -10.22 18.82
C ARG A 43 0.88 -10.42 18.35
N HIS A 44 0.28 -9.39 17.73
CA HIS A 44 -1.11 -9.46 17.29
C HIS A 44 -1.27 -10.33 16.02
N LEU A 45 -0.28 -10.35 15.13
CA LEU A 45 -0.23 -11.32 14.02
C LEU A 45 -0.10 -12.75 14.54
N GLU A 46 0.76 -13.00 15.53
CA GLU A 46 0.93 -14.32 16.15
C GLU A 46 -0.35 -14.79 16.87
N ALA A 47 -1.11 -13.84 17.47
CA ALA A 47 -2.41 -14.09 18.09
C ALA A 47 -3.57 -14.22 17.08
N ASP A 48 -3.30 -13.98 15.78
CA ASP A 48 -4.30 -13.98 14.73
C ASP A 48 -5.45 -12.97 14.97
N ASP A 49 -5.13 -11.81 15.58
CA ASP A 49 -6.06 -10.74 15.91
C ASP A 49 -5.96 -9.60 14.89
N CYS A 50 -6.92 -9.57 13.96
CA CYS A 50 -6.96 -8.57 12.89
C CYS A 50 -7.14 -7.13 13.44
N ASN A 51 -8.06 -6.94 14.38
CA ASN A 51 -8.37 -5.61 14.92
C ASN A 51 -7.20 -5.03 15.72
N ALA A 52 -6.56 -5.86 16.54
CA ALA A 52 -5.38 -5.44 17.29
C ALA A 52 -4.17 -5.20 16.36
N THR A 53 -4.01 -6.01 15.30
CA THR A 53 -3.00 -5.78 14.25
C THR A 53 -3.22 -4.46 13.54
N GLU A 54 -4.48 -4.12 13.21
CA GLU A 54 -4.84 -2.84 12.60
C GLU A 54 -4.49 -1.67 13.54
N SER A 55 -4.91 -1.75 14.80
CA SER A 55 -4.64 -0.71 15.80
C SER A 55 -3.14 -0.45 15.99
N ALA A 56 -2.33 -1.52 16.06
CA ALA A 56 -0.88 -1.43 16.14
C ALA A 56 -0.25 -0.86 14.86
N SER A 57 -0.77 -1.23 13.69
CA SER A 57 -0.33 -0.71 12.39
C SER A 57 -0.63 0.77 12.23
N ARG A 58 -1.83 1.23 12.63
CA ARG A 58 -2.20 2.64 12.67
C ARG A 58 -1.26 3.45 13.56
N ARG A 59 -0.95 2.92 14.75
CA ARG A 59 0.00 3.54 15.67
C ARG A 59 1.39 3.67 15.04
N LEU A 60 1.93 2.60 14.44
CA LEU A 60 3.24 2.62 13.78
C LEU A 60 3.28 3.66 12.67
N VAL A 61 2.31 3.65 11.76
CA VAL A 61 2.27 4.56 10.61
C VAL A 61 2.12 6.01 11.07
N ALA A 62 1.26 6.30 12.05
CA ALA A 62 1.12 7.64 12.62
C ALA A 62 2.44 8.16 13.24
N LEU A 63 3.20 7.29 13.91
CA LEU A 63 4.52 7.63 14.46
C LEU A 63 5.53 7.91 13.35
N VAL A 64 5.54 7.10 12.28
CA VAL A 64 6.43 7.29 11.13
C VAL A 64 6.10 8.59 10.41
N CYS A 65 4.82 8.85 10.08
CA CYS A 65 4.38 10.08 9.42
C CYS A 65 4.79 11.32 10.24
N ARG A 66 4.52 11.32 11.55
CA ARG A 66 4.90 12.44 12.42
C ARG A 66 6.41 12.69 12.42
N LYS A 67 7.23 11.64 12.49
CA LYS A 67 8.71 11.78 12.50
C LYS A 67 9.27 12.22 11.15
N LEU A 68 8.58 11.94 10.06
CA LEU A 68 8.99 12.33 8.71
C LEU A 68 8.31 13.64 8.24
N GLY A 69 7.47 14.26 9.08
CA GLY A 69 6.75 15.48 8.70
C GLY A 69 5.69 15.26 7.61
N LEU A 70 5.17 14.03 7.49
CA LEU A 70 4.14 13.68 6.51
C LEU A 70 2.74 13.94 7.07
N PRO A 71 1.75 14.24 6.23
CA PRO A 71 0.36 14.28 6.66
C PRO A 71 -0.09 12.90 7.17
N PRO A 72 -1.14 12.84 8.01
CA PRO A 72 -1.67 11.57 8.48
C PRO A 72 -2.25 10.77 7.32
N VAL A 73 -2.14 9.44 7.40
CA VAL A 73 -2.75 8.48 6.48
C VAL A 73 -3.52 7.42 7.27
N ALA A 74 -4.70 7.06 6.81
CA ALA A 74 -5.47 5.98 7.40
C ALA A 74 -4.84 4.62 7.08
N VAL A 75 -5.00 3.65 8.00
CA VAL A 75 -4.53 2.28 7.80
C VAL A 75 -5.68 1.31 8.07
N ARG A 76 -5.86 0.34 7.18
CA ARG A 76 -6.79 -0.78 7.28
C ARG A 76 -6.01 -2.09 7.19
N VAL A 77 -6.30 -3.00 8.09
CA VAL A 77 -5.81 -4.39 8.01
C VAL A 77 -6.99 -5.29 7.70
N ALA A 78 -6.97 -5.92 6.53
CA ALA A 78 -7.99 -6.85 6.09
C ALA A 78 -7.53 -8.31 6.26
N GLY A 79 -8.47 -9.26 6.20
CA GLY A 79 -8.21 -10.67 6.47
C GLY A 79 -7.37 -11.33 5.38
N VAL A 80 -8.00 -11.75 4.29
CA VAL A 80 -7.39 -12.55 3.22
C VAL A 80 -7.06 -11.70 2.00
N ARG A 81 -5.87 -11.89 1.43
CA ARG A 81 -5.42 -11.20 0.21
C ARG A 81 -6.35 -11.47 -0.96
N PRO A 82 -6.77 -10.43 -1.69
CA PRO A 82 -7.34 -10.63 -3.01
C PRO A 82 -6.32 -11.29 -3.94
N HIS A 83 -6.80 -12.15 -4.82
CA HIS A 83 -5.96 -12.79 -5.84
C HIS A 83 -6.73 -12.97 -7.14
N ASP A 84 -5.99 -12.98 -8.21
CA ASP A 84 -6.50 -13.31 -9.55
C ASP A 84 -5.45 -14.12 -10.33
N ARG A 85 -5.65 -14.28 -11.65
CA ARG A 85 -4.70 -14.98 -12.54
C ARG A 85 -3.31 -14.33 -12.61
N HIS A 86 -3.16 -13.08 -12.16
CA HIS A 86 -1.90 -12.33 -12.22
C HIS A 86 -1.13 -12.34 -10.91
N GLY A 87 -1.75 -12.77 -9.80
CA GLY A 87 -1.09 -12.90 -8.51
C GLY A 87 -1.94 -12.51 -7.31
N GLU A 88 -1.29 -12.27 -6.17
CA GLU A 88 -1.89 -11.80 -4.94
C GLU A 88 -1.60 -10.31 -4.72
N LEU A 89 -2.61 -9.55 -4.28
CA LEU A 89 -2.42 -8.17 -3.83
C LEU A 89 -1.99 -8.18 -2.35
N HIS A 90 -0.78 -7.71 -2.09
CA HIS A 90 -0.18 -7.75 -0.76
C HIS A 90 -0.51 -6.52 0.09
N GLY A 91 -0.51 -5.34 -0.51
CA GLY A 91 -0.83 -4.05 0.05
C GLY A 91 -1.36 -3.12 -1.02
N LEU A 92 -1.92 -2.00 -0.61
CA LEU A 92 -2.45 -0.98 -1.50
C LEU A 92 -2.40 0.38 -0.82
N TYR A 93 -1.79 1.36 -1.47
CA TYR A 93 -1.92 2.76 -1.15
C TYR A 93 -2.95 3.41 -2.06
N THR A 94 -3.99 3.99 -1.48
CA THR A 94 -5.05 4.70 -2.21
C THR A 94 -5.01 6.18 -1.84
N PRO A 95 -4.51 7.06 -2.73
CA PRO A 95 -4.60 8.49 -2.53
C PRO A 95 -6.05 8.96 -2.78
N ASP A 96 -6.67 9.68 -1.84
CA ASP A 96 -8.05 10.20 -1.97
C ASP A 96 -8.12 11.72 -2.20
N GLY A 97 -7.06 12.31 -2.73
CA GLY A 97 -7.08 13.70 -3.17
C GLY A 97 -6.89 14.77 -2.09
N GLY A 98 -6.62 14.40 -0.84
CA GLY A 98 -6.35 15.39 0.21
C GLY A 98 -5.70 14.81 1.46
N PRO A 99 -4.96 15.64 2.22
CA PRO A 99 -4.34 15.23 3.47
C PRO A 99 -5.35 14.59 4.44
N GLY A 100 -4.99 13.43 5.00
CA GLY A 100 -5.80 12.72 5.98
C GLY A 100 -6.93 11.85 5.42
N ARG A 101 -7.12 11.82 4.09
CA ARG A 101 -8.10 10.95 3.42
C ARG A 101 -7.47 9.77 2.69
N ASP A 102 -6.15 9.79 2.54
CA ASP A 102 -5.41 8.68 1.94
C ASP A 102 -5.49 7.43 2.81
N LEU A 103 -5.49 6.27 2.18
CA LEU A 103 -5.66 4.98 2.84
C LEU A 103 -4.56 4.01 2.44
N ILE A 104 -3.96 3.36 3.41
CA ILE A 104 -3.14 2.17 3.25
C ILE A 104 -3.97 0.95 3.64
N THR A 105 -4.12 -0.01 2.73
CA THR A 105 -4.73 -1.32 3.03
C THR A 105 -3.67 -2.40 2.94
N VAL A 106 -3.58 -3.25 3.96
CA VAL A 106 -2.70 -4.43 3.99
C VAL A 106 -3.50 -5.66 4.44
N TRP A 107 -3.11 -6.84 3.97
CA TRP A 107 -3.80 -8.08 4.30
C TRP A 107 -2.91 -8.97 5.15
N MET A 108 -3.49 -9.53 6.22
CA MET A 108 -2.74 -10.35 7.15
C MET A 108 -2.66 -11.84 6.79
N ARG A 109 -3.43 -12.31 5.79
CA ARG A 109 -3.45 -13.72 5.38
C ARG A 109 -3.19 -13.90 3.91
N THR A 110 -2.52 -15.02 3.56
CA THR A 110 -2.31 -15.45 2.18
C THR A 110 -3.64 -15.83 1.51
N ALA A 111 -3.73 -15.65 0.20
CA ALA A 111 -4.94 -15.96 -0.56
C ALA A 111 -5.28 -17.45 -0.55
N GLN A 112 -4.31 -18.31 -0.82
CA GLN A 112 -4.54 -19.75 -1.02
C GLN A 112 -4.73 -20.51 0.29
N ARG A 113 -3.78 -20.37 1.23
CA ARG A 113 -3.76 -21.14 2.47
C ARG A 113 -4.47 -20.46 3.62
N ARG A 114 -4.76 -19.16 3.48
CA ARG A 114 -5.30 -18.31 4.55
C ARG A 114 -4.43 -18.27 5.81
N ASP A 115 -3.15 -18.63 5.66
CA ASP A 115 -2.19 -18.58 6.76
C ASP A 115 -1.84 -17.12 7.05
N VAL A 116 -1.69 -16.79 8.33
CA VAL A 116 -1.20 -15.48 8.75
C VAL A 116 0.20 -15.28 8.21
N VAL A 117 0.43 -14.15 7.55
CA VAL A 117 1.75 -13.83 6.99
C VAL A 117 2.75 -13.58 8.10
N ALA A 118 4.02 -13.93 7.86
CA ALA A 118 5.08 -13.65 8.81
C ALA A 118 5.18 -12.14 9.10
N ALA A 119 5.44 -11.75 10.35
CA ALA A 119 5.56 -10.36 10.76
C ALA A 119 6.55 -9.55 9.91
N LYS A 120 7.66 -10.18 9.49
CA LYS A 120 8.62 -9.59 8.55
C LYS A 120 7.98 -9.23 7.21
N THR A 121 7.18 -10.13 6.64
CA THR A 121 6.49 -9.91 5.36
C THR A 121 5.43 -8.83 5.50
N PHE A 122 4.60 -8.90 6.55
CA PHE A 122 3.59 -7.91 6.83
C PHE A 122 4.19 -6.50 6.99
N LEU A 123 5.23 -6.37 7.82
CA LEU A 123 5.90 -5.09 8.03
C LEU A 123 6.51 -4.53 6.75
N ARG A 124 7.13 -5.36 5.90
CA ARG A 124 7.66 -4.91 4.62
C ARG A 124 6.56 -4.40 3.70
N THR A 125 5.44 -5.11 3.60
CA THR A 125 4.29 -4.66 2.82
C THR A 125 3.76 -3.33 3.35
N LEU A 126 3.55 -3.21 4.66
CA LEU A 126 3.09 -1.96 5.27
C LEU A 126 4.03 -0.78 4.97
N LEU A 127 5.34 -0.99 5.05
CA LEU A 127 6.34 0.04 4.76
C LEU A 127 6.47 0.36 3.27
N HIS A 128 6.17 -0.58 2.39
CA HIS A 128 6.06 -0.36 0.96
C HIS A 128 4.96 0.67 0.67
N GLU A 129 3.78 0.49 1.27
CA GLU A 129 2.67 1.43 1.10
C GLU A 129 2.97 2.79 1.77
N VAL A 130 3.68 2.81 2.90
CA VAL A 130 4.19 4.06 3.50
C VAL A 130 5.17 4.77 2.58
N CYS A 131 5.99 4.04 1.79
CA CYS A 131 6.87 4.65 0.80
C CYS A 131 6.12 5.34 -0.32
N HIS A 132 4.96 4.81 -0.76
CA HIS A 132 4.10 5.52 -1.70
C HIS A 132 3.59 6.85 -1.11
N HIS A 133 3.13 6.82 0.14
CA HIS A 133 2.70 8.04 0.83
C HIS A 133 3.84 9.06 1.00
N LEU A 134 5.04 8.60 1.34
CA LEU A 134 6.25 9.43 1.41
C LEU A 134 6.61 10.03 0.04
N ASP A 135 6.55 9.25 -1.02
CA ASP A 135 6.84 9.70 -2.38
C ASP A 135 5.88 10.83 -2.78
N PHE A 136 4.58 10.67 -2.47
CA PHE A 136 3.57 11.68 -2.77
C PHE A 136 3.75 13.00 -2.00
N PHE A 137 3.94 12.93 -0.69
CA PHE A 137 3.86 14.11 0.18
C PHE A 137 5.20 14.64 0.67
N GLY A 138 6.22 13.79 0.68
CA GLY A 138 7.54 14.15 1.21
C GLY A 138 8.60 14.40 0.14
N LEU A 139 8.46 13.77 -1.05
CA LEU A 139 9.48 13.80 -2.09
C LEU A 139 9.01 14.38 -3.41
N ASP A 140 7.74 14.78 -3.51
CA ASP A 140 7.14 15.27 -4.76
C ASP A 140 7.40 14.30 -5.94
N LEU A 141 7.06 13.03 -5.73
CA LEU A 141 7.16 11.94 -6.69
C LEU A 141 5.77 11.33 -6.94
N PRO A 142 4.88 12.04 -7.64
CA PRO A 142 3.46 11.66 -7.76
C PRO A 142 3.21 10.37 -8.55
N HIS A 143 4.12 9.89 -9.38
CA HIS A 143 3.99 8.56 -10.00
C HIS A 143 4.49 7.43 -9.09
N SER A 144 5.29 7.78 -8.08
CA SER A 144 5.87 6.83 -7.12
C SER A 144 6.38 5.54 -7.79
N PHE A 145 7.20 5.71 -8.81
CA PHE A 145 7.77 4.60 -9.57
C PHE A 145 8.55 3.65 -8.67
N HIS A 146 8.35 2.36 -8.84
CA HIS A 146 9.12 1.30 -8.17
C HIS A 146 10.57 1.25 -8.67
N THR A 147 11.30 2.33 -8.48
CA THR A 147 12.71 2.45 -8.84
C THR A 147 13.61 1.73 -7.86
N GLN A 148 14.88 1.59 -8.20
CA GLN A 148 15.89 1.13 -7.25
C GLN A 148 15.96 2.06 -6.00
N GLY A 149 15.73 3.37 -6.18
CA GLY A 149 15.64 4.33 -5.07
C GLY A 149 14.46 4.03 -4.15
N PHE A 150 13.27 3.74 -4.70
CA PHE A 150 12.08 3.34 -3.95
C PHE A 150 12.37 2.14 -3.04
N TYR A 151 12.86 1.04 -3.59
CA TYR A 151 13.18 -0.16 -2.78
C TYR A 151 14.30 0.07 -1.76
N ARG A 152 15.22 0.97 -2.03
CA ARG A 152 16.25 1.36 -1.05
C ARG A 152 15.66 2.20 0.09
N ARG A 153 14.67 3.06 -0.17
CA ARG A 153 13.90 3.80 0.86
C ARG A 153 13.14 2.84 1.76
N GLU A 154 12.38 1.90 1.17
CA GLU A 154 11.70 0.82 1.91
C GLU A 154 12.67 0.07 2.82
N ALA A 155 13.78 -0.41 2.26
CA ALA A 155 14.80 -1.12 3.02
C ALA A 155 15.46 -0.24 4.11
N SER A 156 15.55 1.07 3.91
CA SER A 156 16.07 2.02 4.90
C SER A 156 15.10 2.15 6.09
N LEU A 157 13.81 2.34 5.82
CA LEU A 157 12.76 2.35 6.84
C LEU A 157 12.70 1.04 7.62
N TYR A 158 12.68 -0.09 6.91
CA TYR A 158 12.66 -1.40 7.55
C TYR A 158 13.85 -1.60 8.48
N ARG A 159 15.06 -1.28 8.05
CA ARG A 159 16.27 -1.40 8.90
C ARG A 159 16.22 -0.46 10.10
N ALA A 160 15.75 0.77 9.94
CA ALA A 160 15.61 1.70 11.04
C ALA A 160 14.68 1.16 12.14
N LEU A 161 13.53 0.58 11.74
CA LEU A 161 12.52 0.07 12.65
C LEU A 161 12.88 -1.26 13.31
N THR A 162 13.69 -2.10 12.64
CA THR A 162 14.02 -3.46 13.12
C THR A 162 15.41 -3.55 13.74
N ARG A 163 16.19 -2.47 13.76
CA ARG A 163 17.53 -2.47 14.36
C ARG A 163 17.45 -2.81 15.85
N GLY A 164 18.06 -3.91 16.27
CA GLY A 164 18.04 -4.38 17.67
C GLY A 164 16.71 -5.02 18.09
N THR A 165 15.79 -5.26 17.16
CA THR A 165 14.50 -5.90 17.40
C THR A 165 14.36 -7.05 16.40
N PRO A 166 14.86 -8.25 16.70
CA PRO A 166 14.68 -9.39 15.80
C PRO A 166 13.20 -9.76 15.74
N LEU A 167 12.60 -9.63 14.57
CA LEU A 167 11.27 -10.17 14.32
C LEU A 167 11.37 -11.70 14.27
N ALA A 168 10.55 -12.38 15.06
CA ALA A 168 10.50 -13.83 15.05
C ALA A 168 10.18 -14.34 13.65
N VAL A 169 10.90 -15.37 13.23
CA VAL A 169 10.51 -16.14 12.04
C VAL A 169 9.34 -17.01 12.48
N ALA A 170 8.16 -16.80 11.87
CA ALA A 170 7.00 -17.62 12.19
C ALA A 170 7.39 -19.10 12.09
N PRO A 171 7.10 -19.94 13.12
CA PRO A 171 7.29 -21.36 13.03
C PRO A 171 6.43 -21.89 11.88
N ARG A 172 7.04 -22.66 10.98
CA ARG A 172 6.30 -23.36 9.92
C ARG A 172 5.27 -24.27 10.57
N GLY A 173 4.00 -23.92 10.47
CA GLY A 173 2.92 -24.87 10.68
C GLY A 173 2.35 -24.97 12.10
N ASN A 174 2.04 -23.88 12.78
CA ASN A 174 1.13 -23.96 13.91
C ASN A 174 -0.23 -23.35 13.54
N ARG A 175 -1.24 -24.21 13.29
CA ARG A 175 -2.65 -23.82 13.23
C ARG A 175 -3.06 -23.35 14.62
N ALA A 176 -3.01 -22.04 14.86
CA ALA A 176 -3.76 -21.48 15.96
C ALA A 176 -5.26 -21.69 15.62
N THR A 177 -5.88 -22.64 16.29
CA THR A 177 -7.33 -22.84 16.26
C THR A 177 -7.99 -21.67 17.00
N GLY A 178 -8.11 -20.55 16.32
CA GLY A 178 -8.95 -19.44 16.77
C GLY A 178 -10.40 -19.92 16.81
N ASN A 179 -11.05 -19.79 17.96
CA ASN A 179 -12.34 -20.38 18.36
C ASN A 179 -13.57 -19.79 17.66
N ALA A 180 -13.46 -19.20 16.46
CA ALA A 180 -14.61 -18.82 15.66
C ALA A 180 -14.96 -19.91 14.65
N PRO A 181 -16.26 -20.24 14.46
CA PRO A 181 -16.68 -21.22 13.46
C PRO A 181 -16.12 -20.82 12.08
N VAL A 182 -15.47 -21.76 11.40
CA VAL A 182 -14.82 -21.55 10.10
C VAL A 182 -15.77 -20.94 9.06
N ALA A 183 -17.06 -21.28 9.11
CA ALA A 183 -18.09 -20.74 8.22
C ALA A 183 -18.33 -19.23 8.43
N ALA A 184 -18.51 -18.79 9.67
CA ALA A 184 -18.74 -17.37 9.98
C ALA A 184 -17.51 -16.47 9.67
N ARG A 185 -16.32 -17.05 9.72
CA ARG A 185 -15.07 -16.38 9.37
C ARG A 185 -14.95 -16.20 7.85
N GLY A 186 -15.28 -17.24 7.07
CA GLY A 186 -15.25 -17.17 5.61
C GLY A 186 -16.26 -16.17 5.02
N GLU A 187 -17.43 -16.02 5.63
CA GLU A 187 -18.43 -15.04 5.22
C GLU A 187 -17.99 -13.60 5.48
N ARG A 188 -17.36 -13.32 6.63
CA ARG A 188 -16.80 -11.99 6.95
C ARG A 188 -15.66 -11.63 6.00
N GLU A 189 -14.72 -12.54 5.77
CA GLU A 189 -13.60 -12.34 4.83
C GLU A 189 -14.10 -12.10 3.40
N ALA A 190 -15.10 -12.83 2.94
CA ALA A 190 -15.72 -12.61 1.65
C ALA A 190 -16.49 -11.29 1.57
N ALA A 191 -17.07 -10.81 2.68
CA ALA A 191 -17.71 -9.51 2.76
C ALA A 191 -16.68 -8.38 2.67
N GLU A 192 -15.54 -8.48 3.38
CA GLU A 192 -14.43 -7.52 3.31
C GLU A 192 -13.86 -7.40 1.90
N VAL A 193 -13.62 -8.52 1.22
CA VAL A 193 -13.14 -8.51 -0.17
C VAL A 193 -14.14 -7.82 -1.10
N ARG A 194 -15.44 -8.09 -0.92
CA ARG A 194 -16.50 -7.43 -1.71
C ARG A 194 -16.57 -5.93 -1.41
N GLU A 195 -16.39 -5.52 -0.16
CA GLU A 195 -16.40 -4.11 0.23
C GLU A 195 -15.23 -3.34 -0.38
N VAL A 196 -14.00 -3.87 -0.30
CA VAL A 196 -12.81 -3.29 -0.95
C VAL A 196 -13.01 -3.21 -2.47
N SER A 197 -13.51 -4.26 -3.10
CA SER A 197 -13.80 -4.26 -4.53
C SER A 197 -14.84 -3.19 -4.90
N ALA A 198 -15.90 -3.04 -4.10
CA ALA A 198 -16.93 -2.02 -4.32
C ALA A 198 -16.39 -0.60 -4.12
N GLU A 199 -15.49 -0.37 -3.18
CA GLU A 199 -14.81 0.93 -3.00
C GLU A 199 -13.97 1.30 -4.22
N VAL A 200 -13.19 0.33 -4.73
CA VAL A 200 -12.36 0.50 -5.92
C VAL A 200 -13.22 0.80 -7.16
N GLU A 201 -14.32 0.07 -7.34
CA GLU A 201 -15.24 0.34 -8.44
C GLU A 201 -15.93 1.70 -8.31
N ARG A 202 -16.24 2.15 -7.09
CA ARG A 202 -16.79 3.49 -6.85
C ARG A 202 -15.76 4.58 -7.21
N ALA A 203 -14.51 4.39 -6.80
CA ALA A 203 -13.43 5.29 -7.16
C ALA A 203 -13.19 5.31 -8.67
N ALA A 204 -13.18 4.16 -9.33
CA ALA A 204 -13.05 4.04 -10.77
C ALA A 204 -14.16 4.83 -11.51
N ARG A 205 -15.42 4.67 -11.09
CA ARG A 205 -16.55 5.42 -11.67
C ARG A 205 -16.42 6.92 -11.50
N LYS A 206 -16.01 7.40 -10.32
CA LYS A 206 -15.78 8.83 -10.06
C LYS A 206 -14.69 9.44 -10.94
N LEU A 207 -13.72 8.64 -11.31
CA LEU A 207 -12.54 9.05 -12.08
C LEU A 207 -12.68 8.79 -13.58
N GLY A 208 -13.81 8.21 -14.02
CA GLY A 208 -14.03 7.85 -15.41
C GLY A 208 -13.16 6.67 -15.89
N VAL A 209 -12.61 5.89 -14.97
CA VAL A 209 -11.84 4.68 -15.29
C VAL A 209 -12.82 3.55 -15.63
N ALA A 210 -12.77 3.05 -16.87
CA ALA A 210 -13.64 1.96 -17.29
C ALA A 210 -13.21 0.64 -16.62
N PRO A 211 -14.14 -0.12 -15.98
CA PRO A 211 -13.83 -1.41 -15.37
C PRO A 211 -13.67 -2.55 -16.41
N ARG A 212 -13.65 -2.21 -17.69
CA ARG A 212 -13.53 -3.14 -18.81
C ARG A 212 -12.54 -2.60 -19.83
N ARG A 213 -11.75 -3.50 -20.43
CA ARG A 213 -10.88 -3.21 -21.55
C ARG A 213 -11.35 -3.98 -22.79
N ARG A 214 -10.97 -3.52 -23.98
CA ARG A 214 -11.15 -4.30 -25.20
C ARG A 214 -9.88 -5.11 -25.46
N ASP A 215 -10.05 -6.41 -25.76
CA ASP A 215 -8.96 -7.27 -26.19
C ASP A 215 -8.54 -6.94 -27.64
N ALA A 216 -7.50 -7.60 -28.13
CA ALA A 216 -7.02 -7.43 -29.51
C ALA A 216 -8.08 -7.80 -30.59
N ALA A 217 -9.13 -8.51 -30.20
CA ALA A 217 -10.25 -8.89 -31.08
C ALA A 217 -11.47 -7.95 -30.89
N GLY A 218 -11.34 -6.87 -30.10
CA GLY A 218 -12.40 -5.89 -29.84
C GLY A 218 -13.47 -6.33 -28.83
N ARG A 219 -13.30 -7.45 -28.16
CA ARG A 219 -14.24 -7.97 -27.16
C ARG A 219 -14.00 -7.28 -25.80
N GLU A 220 -15.08 -6.93 -25.11
CA GLU A 220 -14.99 -6.36 -23.78
C GLU A 220 -14.67 -7.43 -22.73
N GLU A 221 -13.52 -7.31 -22.08
CA GLU A 221 -13.13 -8.13 -20.94
C GLU A 221 -13.11 -7.28 -19.67
N PRO A 222 -13.58 -7.82 -18.53
CA PRO A 222 -13.40 -7.15 -17.26
C PRO A 222 -11.90 -7.06 -16.94
N ILE A 223 -11.43 -5.89 -16.55
CA ILE A 223 -10.07 -5.76 -16.00
C ILE A 223 -10.03 -6.39 -14.62
N SER A 224 -8.89 -6.98 -14.26
CA SER A 224 -8.73 -7.58 -12.93
C SER A 224 -8.84 -6.51 -11.83
N GLY A 225 -9.18 -6.91 -10.61
CA GLY A 225 -9.23 -6.00 -9.47
C GLY A 225 -7.90 -5.26 -9.25
N ILE A 226 -6.76 -5.92 -9.50
CA ILE A 226 -5.41 -5.32 -9.40
C ILE A 226 -5.19 -4.30 -10.52
N GLU A 227 -5.57 -4.61 -11.77
CA GLU A 227 -5.47 -3.67 -12.89
C GLU A 227 -6.38 -2.45 -12.66
N LEU A 228 -7.58 -2.66 -12.15
CA LEU A 228 -8.52 -1.58 -11.81
C LEU A 228 -7.95 -0.66 -10.72
N LEU A 229 -7.37 -1.23 -9.68
CA LEU A 229 -6.70 -0.49 -8.60
C LEU A 229 -5.55 0.35 -9.13
N THR A 230 -4.70 -0.22 -9.98
CA THR A 230 -3.58 0.49 -10.60
C THR A 230 -4.07 1.64 -11.49
N ALA A 231 -5.12 1.40 -12.28
CA ALA A 231 -5.73 2.42 -13.14
C ALA A 231 -6.39 3.55 -12.32
N VAL A 232 -7.05 3.22 -11.21
CA VAL A 232 -7.65 4.21 -10.28
C VAL A 232 -6.56 5.06 -9.63
N ALA A 233 -5.49 4.47 -9.14
CA ALA A 233 -4.36 5.20 -8.56
C ALA A 233 -3.72 6.15 -9.58
N ALA A 234 -3.53 5.70 -10.83
CA ALA A 234 -3.01 6.52 -11.92
C ALA A 234 -3.95 7.69 -12.27
N ALA A 235 -5.27 7.45 -12.32
CA ALA A 235 -6.26 8.48 -12.62
C ALA A 235 -6.38 9.55 -11.51
N ILE A 236 -6.28 9.15 -10.24
CA ILE A 236 -6.22 10.10 -9.10
C ILE A 236 -4.97 10.99 -9.23
N THR A 237 -3.84 10.39 -9.56
CA THR A 237 -2.57 11.09 -9.75
C THR A 237 -2.67 12.13 -10.89
N ALA A 238 -3.26 11.73 -12.03
CA ALA A 238 -3.44 12.62 -13.18
C ALA A 238 -4.35 13.81 -12.84
N ARG A 239 -5.44 13.58 -12.10
CA ARG A 239 -6.39 14.62 -11.69
C ARG A 239 -5.75 15.66 -10.76
N LYS A 240 -4.91 15.21 -9.81
CA LYS A 240 -4.16 16.12 -8.92
C LYS A 240 -3.24 17.08 -9.68
N ARG A 241 -2.73 16.68 -10.84
CA ARG A 241 -1.90 17.54 -11.69
C ARG A 241 -2.71 18.60 -12.43
N GLY A 242 -3.87 18.21 -12.97
CA GLY A 242 -4.76 19.15 -13.66
C GLY A 242 -5.22 20.30 -12.75
N ASP A 243 -5.46 20.03 -11.46
CA ASP A 243 -5.86 21.03 -10.47
C ASP A 243 -4.69 21.97 -10.03
N GLN A 244 -3.43 21.61 -10.29
CA GLN A 244 -2.26 22.44 -9.97
C GLN A 244 -1.82 23.34 -11.13
N ASP A 245 -2.26 23.03 -12.35
CA ASP A 245 -1.92 23.77 -13.57
C ASP A 245 -2.95 24.85 -13.95
N GLU A 246 -4.04 25.04 -13.17
CA GLU A 246 -4.90 26.21 -13.35
C GLU A 246 -4.20 27.44 -12.76
N PRO A 247 -3.78 28.42 -13.61
CA PRO A 247 -3.21 29.68 -13.12
C PRO A 247 -4.32 30.40 -12.36
N GLY A 248 -4.05 30.71 -11.08
CA GLY A 248 -4.94 31.54 -10.26
C GLY A 248 -5.38 32.75 -11.05
N GLY A 249 -6.66 32.82 -11.39
CA GLY A 249 -7.25 33.95 -12.07
C GLY A 249 -7.08 35.18 -11.19
N ASP A 250 -6.21 36.09 -11.64
CA ASP A 250 -6.11 37.44 -11.11
C ASP A 250 -7.48 38.09 -11.24
N GLY A 251 -8.20 38.15 -10.12
CA GLY A 251 -9.39 38.98 -9.99
C GLY A 251 -8.98 40.43 -9.82
N GLN A 252 -9.21 41.19 -10.85
CA GLN A 252 -9.24 42.67 -10.76
C GLN A 252 -10.48 43.11 -9.97
#